data_6aa210f1a97fda1f69e14aaa336da7c7
#
_entry.id   6aa210f1a97fda1f69e14aaa336da7c7
#
_cell.length_a   1.000
_cell.length_b   1.000
_cell.length_c   1.000
_cell.angle_alpha   90.00
_cell.angle_beta   90.00
_cell.angle_gamma   90.00
#
_symmetry.space_group_name_H-M   'P 1'
#
loop_
_entity.id
_entity.type
_entity.pdbx_description
1 polymer ?
#
loop_
_entity_poly.entity_id
_entity_poly.type
_entity_poly.pdbx_seq_one_letter_code
_entity_poly.pdbx_strand_id
1 'polypeptide(L)'
;MLKRLLKEFEYYLRITKGLRANSISSYMTDLNEYAAFLVKNYAIRDANTISKQHIRNFIARLKRKNNTSSSISRKVSAIRSFHKYLLLEKLVDSNVSLGISLPKKEQKLPQILSVEEVDALMVAADGIEPLELRNKAMLELLYG
;
A
#
# COMPACT_ATOMS: atom_id res chain seq x y z
N MET A 1 -1.38 11.67 -20.08
CA MET A 1 -1.63 12.60 -18.96
C MET A 1 -1.47 11.91 -17.61
N LEU A 2 -2.19 10.82 -17.29
CA LEU A 2 -2.10 10.10 -15.98
C LEU A 2 -0.67 9.73 -15.58
N LYS A 3 0.17 9.19 -16.48
CA LYS A 3 1.57 8.84 -16.19
C LYS A 3 2.41 10.04 -15.73
N ARG A 4 2.16 11.24 -16.28
CA ARG A 4 2.85 12.46 -15.86
C ARG A 4 2.45 12.84 -14.44
N LEU A 5 1.14 12.82 -14.15
CA LEU A 5 0.61 13.11 -12.81
C LEU A 5 1.15 12.15 -11.75
N LEU A 6 1.35 10.87 -12.09
CA LEU A 6 1.97 9.91 -11.17
C LEU A 6 3.45 10.25 -10.88
N LYS A 7 4.23 10.70 -11.88
CA LYS A 7 5.60 11.15 -11.66
C LYS A 7 5.67 12.42 -10.80
N GLU A 8 4.77 13.37 -11.02
CA GLU A 8 4.66 14.58 -10.20
C GLU A 8 4.28 14.23 -8.75
N PHE A 9 3.36 13.27 -8.56
CA PHE A 9 3.01 12.75 -7.25
C PHE A 9 4.17 12.02 -6.57
N GLU A 10 4.96 11.23 -7.30
CA GLU A 10 6.18 10.59 -6.77
C GLU A 10 7.16 11.63 -6.23
N TYR A 11 7.38 12.71 -6.98
CA TYR A 11 8.21 13.82 -6.55
C TYR A 11 7.66 14.48 -5.27
N TYR A 12 6.35 14.74 -5.22
CA TYR A 12 5.67 15.26 -4.04
C TYR A 12 5.85 14.37 -2.81
N LEU A 13 5.72 13.04 -2.96
CA LEU A 13 5.94 12.09 -1.87
C LEU A 13 7.38 12.14 -1.35
N ARG A 14 8.35 12.31 -2.26
CA ARG A 14 9.77 12.34 -1.94
C ARG A 14 10.16 13.64 -1.25
N ILE A 15 9.82 14.78 -1.84
CA ILE A 15 10.32 16.09 -1.42
C ILE A 15 9.41 16.71 -0.35
N THR A 16 8.11 16.75 -0.60
CA THR A 16 7.18 17.46 0.30
C THR A 16 6.78 16.59 1.49
N LYS A 17 6.62 15.27 1.30
CA LYS A 17 6.25 14.34 2.36
C LYS A 17 7.43 13.65 3.04
N GLY A 18 8.64 13.72 2.48
CA GLY A 18 9.83 13.11 3.05
C GLY A 18 9.74 11.59 3.22
N LEU A 19 8.96 10.89 2.38
CA LEU A 19 8.77 9.46 2.52
C LEU A 19 10.04 8.70 2.11
N ARG A 20 10.29 7.57 2.79
CA ARG A 20 11.40 6.67 2.45
C ARG A 20 11.16 5.97 1.12
N ALA A 21 12.25 5.63 0.42
CA ALA A 21 12.23 5.02 -0.91
C ALA A 21 11.31 3.79 -1.01
N ASN A 22 11.34 2.88 -0.03
CA ASN A 22 10.49 1.69 -0.01
C ASN A 22 8.99 2.02 0.07
N SER A 23 8.63 3.07 0.83
CA SER A 23 7.24 3.53 0.90
C SER A 23 6.79 4.12 -0.43
N ILE A 24 7.62 4.95 -1.06
CA ILE A 24 7.34 5.55 -2.37
C ILE A 24 7.17 4.44 -3.42
N SER A 25 8.10 3.47 -3.47
CA SER A 25 8.02 2.34 -4.40
C SER A 25 6.70 1.56 -4.26
N SER A 26 6.28 1.29 -3.01
CA SER A 26 5.01 0.62 -2.74
C SER A 26 3.80 1.43 -3.23
N TYR A 27 3.78 2.75 -2.98
CA TYR A 27 2.73 3.64 -3.48
C TYR A 27 2.68 3.66 -5.00
N MET A 28 3.85 3.78 -5.65
CA MET A 28 3.94 3.86 -7.11
C MET A 28 3.52 2.54 -7.77
N THR A 29 3.88 1.39 -7.19
CA THR A 29 3.43 0.07 -7.67
C THR A 29 1.90 -0.02 -7.67
N ASP A 30 1.26 0.37 -6.56
CA ASP A 30 -0.20 0.33 -6.43
C ASP A 30 -0.91 1.28 -7.38
N LEU A 31 -0.38 2.49 -7.54
CA LEU A 31 -0.96 3.51 -8.40
C LEU A 31 -0.74 3.20 -9.89
N ASN A 32 0.37 2.59 -10.27
CA ASN A 32 0.58 2.12 -11.63
C ASN A 32 -0.42 1.01 -12.00
N GLU A 33 -0.71 0.08 -11.08
CA GLU A 33 -1.75 -0.93 -11.30
C GLU A 33 -3.13 -0.29 -11.46
N TYR A 34 -3.45 0.70 -10.62
CA TYR A 34 -4.71 1.45 -10.73
C TYR A 34 -4.82 2.22 -12.05
N ALA A 35 -3.79 2.95 -12.46
CA ALA A 35 -3.77 3.68 -13.72
C ALA A 35 -3.88 2.75 -14.93
N ALA A 36 -3.17 1.62 -14.91
CA ALA A 36 -3.29 0.60 -15.96
C ALA A 36 -4.71 0.04 -16.06
N PHE A 37 -5.38 -0.18 -14.91
CA PHE A 37 -6.78 -0.60 -14.88
C PHE A 37 -7.71 0.45 -15.52
N LEU A 38 -7.55 1.73 -15.18
CA LEU A 38 -8.36 2.82 -15.74
C LEU A 38 -8.19 2.93 -17.26
N VAL A 39 -6.96 2.88 -17.74
CA VAL A 39 -6.68 2.96 -19.18
C VAL A 39 -7.22 1.74 -19.92
N LYS A 40 -6.98 0.52 -19.39
CA LYS A 40 -7.36 -0.72 -20.06
C LYS A 40 -8.88 -0.92 -20.16
N ASN A 41 -9.63 -0.58 -19.09
CA ASN A 41 -11.06 -0.91 -19.02
C ASN A 41 -11.97 0.26 -19.39
N TYR A 42 -11.48 1.50 -19.32
CA TYR A 42 -12.30 2.70 -19.54
C TYR A 42 -11.67 3.72 -20.49
N ALA A 43 -10.48 3.42 -21.05
CA ALA A 43 -9.71 4.35 -21.87
C ALA A 43 -9.43 5.72 -21.19
N ILE A 44 -9.51 5.78 -19.85
CA ILE A 44 -9.32 7.00 -19.07
C ILE A 44 -7.85 7.40 -19.09
N ARG A 45 -7.58 8.61 -19.59
CA ARG A 45 -6.25 9.22 -19.63
C ARG A 45 -6.19 10.55 -18.88
N ASP A 46 -7.35 11.14 -18.57
CA ASP A 46 -7.51 12.38 -17.82
C ASP A 46 -8.02 12.10 -16.40
N ALA A 47 -7.42 12.76 -15.41
CA ALA A 47 -7.79 12.59 -14.00
C ALA A 47 -9.21 13.13 -13.70
N ASN A 48 -9.66 14.19 -14.40
CA ASN A 48 -11.00 14.75 -14.24
C ASN A 48 -12.12 13.79 -14.66
N THR A 49 -11.84 12.81 -15.52
CA THR A 49 -12.84 11.84 -15.98
C THR A 49 -12.94 10.62 -15.04
N ILE A 50 -12.11 10.55 -14.01
CA ILE A 50 -12.18 9.49 -13.02
C ILE A 50 -13.38 9.74 -12.12
N SER A 51 -14.20 8.71 -11.93
CA SER A 51 -15.35 8.74 -11.01
C SER A 51 -15.16 7.80 -9.82
N LYS A 52 -15.95 8.01 -8.78
CA LYS A 52 -16.02 7.11 -7.62
C LYS A 52 -16.34 5.67 -8.02
N GLN A 53 -17.14 5.48 -9.09
CA GLN A 53 -17.48 4.15 -9.58
C GLN A 53 -16.28 3.42 -10.17
N HIS A 54 -15.36 4.11 -10.82
CA HIS A 54 -14.12 3.50 -11.32
C HIS A 54 -13.25 2.96 -10.19
N ILE A 55 -13.17 3.67 -9.06
CA ILE A 55 -12.45 3.19 -7.87
C ILE A 55 -13.14 1.96 -7.28
N ARG A 56 -14.48 1.97 -7.16
CA ARG A 56 -15.25 0.81 -6.68
C ARG A 56 -15.05 -0.42 -7.58
N ASN A 57 -15.05 -0.25 -8.88
CA ASN A 57 -14.83 -1.32 -9.84
C ASN A 57 -13.40 -1.87 -9.76
N PHE A 58 -12.41 -1.02 -9.50
CA PHE A 58 -11.04 -1.47 -9.22
C PHE A 58 -10.97 -2.34 -7.95
N ILE A 59 -11.59 -1.89 -6.85
CA ILE A 59 -11.67 -2.66 -5.61
C ILE A 59 -12.37 -4.00 -5.82
N ALA A 60 -13.48 -4.03 -6.55
CA ALA A 60 -14.19 -5.26 -6.88
C ALA A 60 -13.33 -6.23 -7.70
N ARG A 61 -12.52 -5.71 -8.64
CA ARG A 61 -11.53 -6.51 -9.38
C ARG A 61 -10.47 -7.09 -8.45
N LEU A 62 -9.93 -6.31 -7.51
CA LEU A 62 -8.93 -6.80 -6.55
C LEU A 62 -9.48 -7.94 -5.70
N LYS A 63 -10.73 -7.82 -5.23
CA LYS A 63 -11.42 -8.89 -4.49
C LYS A 63 -11.57 -10.17 -5.33
N ARG A 64 -11.98 -10.06 -6.60
CA ARG A 64 -12.08 -11.20 -7.52
C ARG A 64 -10.73 -11.88 -7.80
N LYS A 65 -9.64 -11.15 -7.66
CA LYS A 65 -8.26 -11.67 -7.77
C LYS A 65 -7.73 -12.25 -6.44
N ASN A 66 -8.58 -12.46 -5.45
CA ASN A 66 -8.24 -12.99 -4.13
C ASN A 66 -7.15 -12.16 -3.40
N ASN A 67 -7.08 -10.84 -3.64
CA ASN A 67 -6.21 -9.99 -2.84
C ASN A 67 -6.71 -9.94 -1.40
N THR A 68 -5.79 -9.97 -0.44
CA THR A 68 -6.13 -9.85 0.98
C THR A 68 -6.75 -8.49 1.30
N SER A 69 -7.61 -8.42 2.33
CA SER A 69 -8.20 -7.17 2.81
C SER A 69 -7.14 -6.13 3.16
N SER A 70 -5.99 -6.55 3.69
CA SER A 70 -4.85 -5.68 4.00
C SER A 70 -4.23 -5.07 2.73
N SER A 71 -3.99 -5.90 1.69
CA SER A 71 -3.47 -5.43 0.40
C SER A 71 -4.43 -4.46 -0.29
N ILE A 72 -5.74 -4.75 -0.26
CA ILE A 72 -6.76 -3.85 -0.82
C ILE A 72 -6.77 -2.52 -0.06
N SER A 73 -6.73 -2.56 1.28
CA SER A 73 -6.70 -1.35 2.12
C SER A 73 -5.48 -0.48 1.81
N ARG A 74 -4.28 -1.08 1.64
CA ARG A 74 -3.06 -0.37 1.27
C ARG A 74 -3.22 0.32 -0.09
N LYS A 75 -3.71 -0.40 -1.11
CA LYS A 75 -3.94 0.15 -2.46
C LYS A 75 -4.96 1.30 -2.44
N VAL A 76 -6.05 1.17 -1.69
CA VAL A 76 -7.04 2.25 -1.56
C VAL A 76 -6.45 3.46 -0.83
N SER A 77 -5.56 3.25 0.16
CA SER A 77 -4.86 4.35 0.83
C SER A 77 -3.93 5.11 -0.12
N ALA A 78 -3.22 4.40 -1.01
CA ALA A 78 -2.42 5.01 -2.06
C ALA A 78 -3.30 5.84 -3.04
N ILE A 79 -4.43 5.29 -3.48
CA ILE A 79 -5.39 5.98 -4.36
C ILE A 79 -5.94 7.24 -3.68
N ARG A 80 -6.32 7.16 -2.40
CA ARG A 80 -6.80 8.34 -1.64
C ARG A 80 -5.73 9.42 -1.53
N SER A 81 -4.48 9.03 -1.25
CA SER A 81 -3.37 9.98 -1.16
C SER A 81 -3.13 10.67 -2.49
N PHE A 82 -3.19 9.94 -3.60
CA PHE A 82 -3.05 10.49 -4.95
C PHE A 82 -4.20 11.46 -5.28
N HIS A 83 -5.47 11.08 -5.08
CA HIS A 83 -6.60 11.96 -5.34
C HIS A 83 -6.64 13.19 -4.44
N LYS A 84 -6.15 13.06 -3.18
CA LYS A 84 -5.96 14.22 -2.29
C LYS A 84 -4.91 15.18 -2.84
N TYR A 85 -3.80 14.65 -3.36
CA TYR A 85 -2.75 15.44 -4.02
C TYR A 85 -3.29 16.17 -5.25
N LEU A 86 -4.03 15.48 -6.13
CA LEU A 86 -4.62 16.10 -7.33
C LEU A 86 -5.53 17.28 -6.98
N LEU A 87 -6.34 17.17 -5.94
CA LEU A 87 -7.17 18.26 -5.46
C LEU A 87 -6.34 19.40 -4.86
N LEU A 88 -5.30 19.08 -4.08
CA LEU A 88 -4.41 20.06 -3.46
C LEU A 88 -3.71 20.94 -4.50
N GLU A 89 -3.24 20.30 -5.58
CA GLU A 89 -2.58 20.97 -6.72
C GLU A 89 -3.59 21.58 -7.73
N LYS A 90 -4.89 21.57 -7.41
CA LYS A 90 -5.96 22.09 -8.28
C LYS A 90 -5.96 21.47 -9.68
N LEU A 91 -5.54 20.22 -9.78
CA LEU A 91 -5.52 19.45 -11.04
C LEU A 91 -6.85 18.74 -11.33
N VAL A 92 -7.73 18.70 -10.35
CA VAL A 92 -9.12 18.22 -10.42
C VAL A 92 -10.02 19.09 -9.57
N ASP A 93 -11.31 19.14 -9.90
CA ASP A 93 -12.29 19.98 -9.20
C ASP A 93 -12.78 19.34 -7.89
N SER A 94 -12.67 18.02 -7.76
CA SER A 94 -13.16 17.30 -6.60
C SER A 94 -12.35 16.03 -6.30
N ASN A 95 -12.37 15.60 -5.04
CA ASN A 95 -11.73 14.36 -4.63
C ASN A 95 -12.73 13.19 -4.69
N VAL A 96 -12.72 12.45 -5.79
CA VAL A 96 -13.61 11.31 -6.02
C VAL A 96 -13.34 10.09 -5.12
N SER A 97 -12.25 10.09 -4.38
CA SER A 97 -11.92 9.01 -3.44
C SER A 97 -12.60 9.16 -2.06
N LEU A 98 -13.24 10.30 -1.81
CA LEU A 98 -13.96 10.53 -0.56
C LEU A 98 -15.15 9.56 -0.41
N GLY A 99 -15.31 9.01 0.80
CA GLY A 99 -16.38 8.06 1.12
C GLY A 99 -16.25 6.69 0.44
N ILE A 100 -15.08 6.32 -0.08
CA ILE A 100 -14.78 4.93 -0.43
C ILE A 100 -14.57 4.15 0.87
N SER A 101 -15.39 3.14 1.13
CA SER A 101 -15.24 2.28 2.30
C SER A 101 -14.06 1.33 2.11
N LEU A 102 -13.25 1.16 3.15
CA LEU A 102 -12.21 0.13 3.19
C LEU A 102 -12.84 -1.22 3.57
N PRO A 103 -12.35 -2.34 3.03
CA PRO A 103 -12.75 -3.64 3.54
C PRO A 103 -12.37 -3.75 5.03
N LYS A 104 -13.26 -4.31 5.84
CA LYS A 104 -12.94 -4.63 7.24
C LYS A 104 -11.77 -5.61 7.25
N LYS A 105 -10.74 -5.29 8.03
CA LYS A 105 -9.66 -6.26 8.29
C LYS A 105 -10.25 -7.37 9.18
N GLU A 106 -10.07 -8.60 8.76
CA GLU A 106 -10.26 -9.74 9.67
C GLU A 106 -9.21 -9.62 10.77
N GLN A 107 -9.64 -9.47 12.00
CA GLN A 107 -8.76 -9.60 13.15
C GLN A 107 -8.52 -11.10 13.36
N LYS A 108 -7.40 -11.59 12.85
CA LYS A 108 -6.91 -12.91 13.25
C LYS A 108 -6.38 -12.78 14.68
N LEU A 109 -6.88 -13.60 15.58
CA LEU A 109 -6.29 -13.73 16.91
C LEU A 109 -4.82 -14.13 16.75
N PRO A 110 -3.90 -13.50 17.47
CA PRO A 110 -2.50 -13.90 17.45
C PRO A 110 -2.38 -15.38 17.85
N GLN A 111 -1.58 -16.14 17.16
CA GLN A 111 -1.16 -17.46 17.63
C GLN A 111 -0.09 -17.25 18.69
N ILE A 112 -0.28 -17.89 19.83
CA ILE A 112 0.66 -17.86 20.93
C ILE A 112 1.62 -19.02 20.70
N LEU A 113 2.92 -18.74 20.71
CA LEU A 113 3.97 -19.77 20.67
C LEU A 113 4.14 -20.38 22.04
N SER A 114 4.43 -21.67 22.11
CA SER A 114 4.87 -22.32 23.34
C SER A 114 6.33 -21.91 23.67
N VAL A 115 6.76 -22.18 24.89
CA VAL A 115 8.16 -21.88 25.31
C VAL A 115 9.14 -22.66 24.44
N GLU A 116 8.84 -23.93 24.15
CA GLU A 116 9.67 -24.80 23.32
C GLU A 116 9.75 -24.28 21.87
N GLU A 117 8.66 -23.71 21.34
CA GLU A 117 8.66 -23.09 20.00
C GLU A 117 9.48 -21.80 19.97
N VAL A 118 9.46 -21.02 21.06
CA VAL A 118 10.30 -19.82 21.19
C VAL A 118 11.77 -20.21 21.29
N ASP A 119 12.11 -21.21 22.08
CA ASP A 119 13.48 -21.72 22.20
C ASP A 119 14.00 -22.25 20.85
N ALA A 120 13.18 -22.99 20.12
CA ALA A 120 13.53 -23.47 18.79
C ALA A 120 13.75 -22.30 17.81
N LEU A 121 12.94 -21.22 17.90
CA LEU A 121 13.10 -20.02 17.10
C LEU A 121 14.41 -19.29 17.42
N MET A 122 14.78 -19.19 18.71
CA MET A 122 16.02 -18.57 19.16
C MET A 122 17.24 -19.34 18.65
N VAL A 123 17.22 -20.67 18.72
CA VAL A 123 18.28 -21.53 18.16
C VAL A 123 18.37 -21.39 16.64
N ALA A 124 17.24 -21.34 15.93
CA ALA A 124 17.22 -21.18 14.48
C ALA A 124 17.77 -19.82 14.00
N ALA A 125 17.74 -18.80 14.87
CA ALA A 125 18.31 -17.47 14.61
C ALA A 125 19.78 -17.35 15.00
N ASP A 126 20.41 -18.42 15.49
CA ASP A 126 21.80 -18.42 15.90
C ASP A 126 22.72 -18.48 14.66
N GLY A 127 23.58 -17.48 14.53
CA GLY A 127 24.49 -17.36 13.40
C GLY A 127 25.51 -16.25 13.61
N ILE A 128 26.53 -16.21 12.75
CA ILE A 128 27.67 -15.29 12.86
C ILE A 128 27.60 -14.13 11.84
N GLU A 129 26.75 -14.23 10.83
CA GLU A 129 26.60 -13.19 9.84
C GLU A 129 25.87 -11.96 10.41
N PRO A 130 26.19 -10.74 9.94
CA PRO A 130 25.62 -9.50 10.50
C PRO A 130 24.09 -9.47 10.53
N LEU A 131 23.42 -10.10 9.55
CA LEU A 131 21.96 -10.18 9.51
C LEU A 131 21.41 -11.17 10.54
N GLU A 132 22.10 -12.28 10.76
CA GLU A 132 21.75 -13.30 11.75
C GLU A 132 21.91 -12.73 13.18
N LEU A 133 23.04 -12.10 13.48
CA LEU A 133 23.27 -11.41 14.74
C LEU A 133 22.21 -10.35 15.04
N ARG A 134 21.86 -9.56 14.04
CA ARG A 134 20.76 -8.57 14.15
C ARG A 134 19.43 -9.24 14.46
N ASN A 135 19.08 -10.32 13.74
CA ASN A 135 17.82 -11.04 13.93
C ASN A 135 17.75 -11.66 15.32
N LYS A 136 18.85 -12.28 15.77
CA LYS A 136 18.97 -12.82 17.13
C LYS A 136 18.76 -11.75 18.19
N ALA A 137 19.47 -10.62 18.09
CA ALA A 137 19.30 -9.50 19.02
C ALA A 137 17.87 -8.95 19.05
N MET A 138 17.17 -8.91 17.91
CA MET A 138 15.76 -8.51 17.86
C MET A 138 14.85 -9.51 18.58
N LEU A 139 15.08 -10.81 18.41
CA LEU A 139 14.28 -11.85 19.08
C LEU A 139 14.53 -11.84 20.59
N GLU A 140 15.77 -11.74 21.03
CA GLU A 140 16.13 -11.62 22.45
C GLU A 140 15.47 -10.40 23.10
N LEU A 141 15.49 -9.24 22.42
CA LEU A 141 14.83 -8.03 22.91
C LEU A 141 13.30 -8.15 23.00
N LEU A 142 12.67 -8.95 22.14
CA LEU A 142 11.22 -9.14 22.15
C LEU A 142 10.77 -10.15 23.19
N TYR A 143 11.63 -11.09 23.57
CA TYR A 143 11.31 -12.17 24.51
C TYR A 143 11.71 -11.83 25.96
N GLY A 144 12.78 -11.05 26.17
CA GLY A 144 13.27 -10.59 27.50
C GLY A 144 12.52 -9.39 27.99
#